data_fd1bea6dccc56ae01f86451ea5e2b12b
#
_entry.id   fd1bea6dccc56ae01f86451ea5e2b12b
#
_cell.length_a   1.000
_cell.length_b   1.000
_cell.length_c   1.000
_cell.angle_alpha   90.00
_cell.angle_beta   90.00
_cell.angle_gamma   90.00
#
_symmetry.space_group_name_H-M   'P 1'
#
loop_
_entity.id
_entity.type
_entity.pdbx_description
1 polymer ?
#
loop_
_entity_poly.entity_id
_entity_poly.type
_entity_poly.pdbx_seq_one_letter_code
_entity_poly.pdbx_strand_id
1 'polypeptide(L)'
;MASLLRRPFAITATLRQASPKSQTLTFRAFHNTPLKQHPHLFRPAKPTVSTSQNVSKFQQAFRRGYQQAAYNPVAQGDMRQRLLYGGGIFAGTLLAINFIFNRETREDGGMPPFKREYLNDTFMHTGLGIGMIGIAARALHMNGWSFRLMSANPWLVLGVGLVGSIGTMYGTMATSPSNYVQKYALWTAFNGTQALLLSPLFFMHPAILARAGLYTAGMMGSIAFVGATAKTDKYLYLGGPLLAGVAIVALSGLAPLVVPATAARTLMVTENLWLYGGLAVFGGFTLYDVQKVLNHARQAQAGLIPKDPVNESISLELDFINIFIRMVQILGMSQNRRK
;
A
#
# COMPACT_ATOMS: atom_id res chain seq x y z
N MET A 1 38.61 -53.22 -21.08
CA MET A 1 39.80 -53.13 -20.23
C MET A 1 39.41 -52.32 -19.01
N ALA A 2 39.14 -53.06 -17.96
CA ALA A 2 39.83 -53.11 -16.69
C ALA A 2 39.58 -51.86 -15.86
N SER A 3 38.63 -51.90 -14.92
CA SER A 3 38.69 -52.40 -13.50
C SER A 3 39.69 -51.63 -12.67
N LEU A 4 39.21 -51.02 -11.58
CA LEU A 4 39.84 -51.01 -10.25
C LEU A 4 39.05 -50.04 -9.34
N LEU A 5 38.29 -50.56 -8.45
CA LEU A 5 38.46 -50.92 -7.04
C LEU A 5 37.93 -49.87 -6.06
N ARG A 6 36.91 -50.31 -5.39
CA ARG A 6 36.30 -49.84 -4.12
C ARG A 6 37.31 -49.63 -3.01
N ARG A 7 37.10 -48.65 -2.14
CA ARG A 7 37.26 -48.82 -0.67
C ARG A 7 36.29 -47.89 0.09
N PRO A 8 35.60 -48.41 1.12
CA PRO A 8 34.76 -47.60 2.00
C PRO A 8 35.57 -47.08 3.19
N PHE A 9 35.37 -45.80 3.54
CA PHE A 9 35.88 -45.29 4.83
C PHE A 9 34.77 -45.45 5.88
N ALA A 10 35.03 -46.34 6.87
CA ALA A 10 34.28 -46.42 8.10
C ALA A 10 34.85 -45.41 9.11
N ILE A 11 34.02 -44.51 9.59
CA ILE A 11 34.32 -43.63 10.71
C ILE A 11 33.48 -44.13 11.89
N THR A 12 34.17 -44.79 12.81
CA THR A 12 33.71 -45.21 14.15
C THR A 12 33.55 -43.95 15.02
N ALA A 13 32.33 -43.59 15.36
CA ALA A 13 32.03 -42.56 16.36
C ALA A 13 31.97 -43.22 17.75
N THR A 14 32.91 -42.88 18.59
CA THR A 14 32.95 -43.23 20.03
C THR A 14 31.95 -42.35 20.79
N LEU A 15 30.87 -42.96 21.25
CA LEU A 15 29.94 -42.38 22.20
C LEU A 15 30.61 -42.24 23.58
N ARG A 16 30.82 -41.01 24.00
CA ARG A 16 31.18 -40.67 25.37
C ARG A 16 29.90 -40.31 26.13
N GLN A 17 29.45 -41.23 26.99
CA GLN A 17 28.38 -41.01 27.96
C GLN A 17 28.82 -39.95 28.98
N ALA A 18 28.08 -38.86 29.07
CA ALA A 18 28.14 -37.91 30.18
C ALA A 18 26.86 -38.05 31.00
N SER A 19 26.98 -38.45 32.25
CA SER A 19 25.91 -38.58 33.24
C SER A 19 25.35 -37.20 33.65
N PRO A 20 24.04 -37.08 33.89
CA PRO A 20 23.46 -35.82 34.37
C PRO A 20 23.65 -35.69 35.88
N LYS A 21 24.26 -34.58 36.30
CA LYS A 21 24.24 -34.12 37.70
C LYS A 21 22.87 -33.58 38.05
N SER A 22 22.19 -34.22 38.99
CA SER A 22 20.95 -33.75 39.61
C SER A 22 21.22 -32.47 40.42
N GLN A 23 20.61 -31.37 40.03
CA GLN A 23 20.48 -30.19 40.88
C GLN A 23 19.09 -30.22 41.53
N THR A 24 19.09 -30.41 42.82
CA THR A 24 17.92 -30.29 43.70
C THR A 24 17.57 -28.85 43.88
N LEU A 25 16.42 -28.43 43.32
CA LEU A 25 15.80 -27.15 43.58
C LEU A 25 14.98 -27.24 44.88
N THR A 26 15.43 -26.56 45.89
CA THR A 26 14.71 -26.38 47.19
C THR A 26 13.53 -25.44 46.98
N PHE A 27 12.32 -25.95 47.12
CA PHE A 27 11.09 -25.13 47.20
C PHE A 27 10.99 -24.47 48.57
N ARG A 28 10.95 -23.11 48.59
CA ARG A 28 10.52 -22.35 49.77
C ARG A 28 8.99 -22.40 49.85
N ALA A 29 8.49 -22.98 50.93
CA ALA A 29 7.08 -22.98 51.26
C ALA A 29 6.63 -21.56 51.65
N PHE A 30 5.58 -21.05 51.01
CA PHE A 30 4.86 -19.86 51.44
C PHE A 30 3.66 -20.25 52.29
N HIS A 31 3.54 -19.60 53.44
CA HIS A 31 2.54 -19.81 54.49
C HIS A 31 1.09 -19.65 53.97
N ASN A 32 0.24 -20.60 54.38
CA ASN A 32 -1.20 -20.59 54.22
C ASN A 32 -1.84 -19.54 55.13
N THR A 33 -2.59 -18.64 54.57
CA THR A 33 -3.66 -17.90 55.28
C THR A 33 -5.03 -18.39 54.76
N PRO A 34 -5.98 -18.73 55.63
CA PRO A 34 -7.24 -19.31 55.16
C PRO A 34 -8.20 -18.22 54.66
N LEU A 35 -8.63 -18.34 53.42
CA LEU A 35 -9.69 -17.51 52.84
C LEU A 35 -11.05 -18.17 53.08
N LYS A 36 -11.97 -17.37 53.66
CA LYS A 36 -13.36 -17.71 53.94
C LYS A 36 -14.12 -18.11 52.67
N GLN A 37 -14.81 -19.24 52.76
CA GLN A 37 -15.76 -19.74 51.77
C GLN A 37 -16.96 -18.83 51.66
N HIS A 38 -17.35 -18.43 50.45
CA HIS A 38 -18.68 -17.96 50.08
C HIS A 38 -19.28 -18.89 49.03
N PRO A 39 -20.62 -19.14 49.08
CA PRO A 39 -21.23 -20.25 48.37
C PRO A 39 -21.57 -19.94 46.91
N HIS A 40 -21.63 -21.01 46.16
CA HIS A 40 -21.98 -21.24 44.78
C HIS A 40 -23.03 -20.32 44.17
N LEU A 41 -22.69 -19.75 42.99
CA LEU A 41 -23.65 -19.38 41.96
C LEU A 41 -23.11 -19.80 40.58
N PHE A 42 -23.95 -20.43 39.80
CA PHE A 42 -23.83 -21.04 38.50
C PHE A 42 -22.78 -20.42 37.56
N ARG A 43 -21.84 -21.23 37.08
CA ARG A 43 -20.97 -20.94 35.94
C ARG A 43 -21.62 -21.48 34.68
N PRO A 44 -22.03 -20.64 33.71
CA PRO A 44 -22.33 -21.14 32.35
C PRO A 44 -21.05 -21.57 31.61
N ALA A 45 -21.17 -22.63 30.86
CA ALA A 45 -20.09 -23.23 30.07
C ALA A 45 -19.49 -22.21 29.09
N LYS A 46 -18.14 -22.16 29.04
CA LYS A 46 -17.40 -21.33 28.07
C LYS A 46 -17.59 -21.89 26.65
N PRO A 47 -18.01 -21.09 25.68
CA PRO A 47 -17.93 -21.50 24.29
C PRO A 47 -16.46 -21.58 23.86
N THR A 48 -16.10 -22.69 23.23
CA THR A 48 -14.81 -22.89 22.55
C THR A 48 -14.72 -21.96 21.34
N VAL A 49 -13.96 -20.87 21.48
CA VAL A 49 -13.74 -19.90 20.39
C VAL A 49 -12.27 -19.92 20.03
N SER A 50 -11.91 -20.64 18.96
CA SER A 50 -10.54 -20.66 18.45
C SER A 50 -10.29 -19.74 17.25
N THR A 51 -11.31 -19.12 16.67
CA THR A 51 -11.17 -18.30 15.45
C THR A 51 -11.11 -16.78 15.70
N SER A 52 -11.56 -16.29 16.87
CA SER A 52 -11.61 -14.85 17.15
C SER A 52 -10.29 -14.27 17.68
N GLN A 53 -9.38 -15.09 18.19
CA GLN A 53 -8.15 -14.59 18.84
C GLN A 53 -7.12 -14.00 17.86
N ASN A 54 -7.09 -14.46 16.61
CA ASN A 54 -6.09 -13.97 15.66
C ASN A 54 -6.49 -12.61 15.06
N VAL A 55 -7.79 -12.38 14.84
CA VAL A 55 -8.31 -11.08 14.40
C VAL A 55 -8.12 -10.04 15.51
N SER A 56 -8.32 -10.43 16.78
CA SER A 56 -8.12 -9.54 17.92
C SER A 56 -6.65 -9.14 18.13
N LYS A 57 -5.70 -10.04 17.85
CA LYS A 57 -4.25 -9.74 17.98
C LYS A 57 -3.76 -8.78 16.89
N PHE A 58 -4.24 -8.93 15.65
CA PHE A 58 -3.95 -7.98 14.59
C PHE A 58 -4.56 -6.61 14.89
N GLN A 59 -5.82 -6.57 15.31
CA GLN A 59 -6.47 -5.33 15.77
C GLN A 59 -5.77 -4.73 17.00
N GLN A 60 -5.28 -5.54 17.93
CA GLN A 60 -4.53 -5.05 19.09
C GLN A 60 -3.14 -4.55 18.70
N ALA A 61 -2.41 -5.22 17.81
CA ALA A 61 -1.12 -4.76 17.30
C ALA A 61 -1.28 -3.45 16.51
N PHE A 62 -2.30 -3.39 15.66
CA PHE A 62 -2.67 -2.19 14.93
C PHE A 62 -3.11 -1.07 15.88
N ARG A 63 -3.98 -1.34 16.87
CA ARG A 63 -4.38 -0.37 17.91
C ARG A 63 -3.21 0.10 18.78
N ARG A 64 -2.29 -0.78 19.19
CA ARG A 64 -1.11 -0.36 19.99
C ARG A 64 -0.21 0.56 19.21
N GLY A 65 0.04 0.30 17.93
CA GLY A 65 0.79 1.19 17.05
C GLY A 65 0.12 2.57 16.92
N TYR A 66 -1.22 2.61 16.84
CA TYR A 66 -1.98 3.85 16.71
C TYR A 66 -2.12 4.63 18.03
N GLN A 67 -2.35 3.97 19.15
CA GLN A 67 -2.50 4.65 20.45
C GLN A 67 -1.20 5.32 20.92
N GLN A 68 -0.03 4.74 20.63
CA GLN A 68 1.24 5.38 20.93
C GLN A 68 1.55 6.57 20.01
N ALA A 69 1.02 6.58 18.78
CA ALA A 69 1.15 7.71 17.87
C ALA A 69 0.24 8.91 18.23
N ALA A 70 -0.87 8.64 18.92
CA ALA A 70 -1.85 9.68 19.28
C ALA A 70 -1.45 10.56 20.49
N TYR A 71 -0.43 10.15 21.25
CA TYR A 71 -0.06 10.85 22.49
C TYR A 71 1.33 11.50 22.43
N ASN A 72 1.54 12.41 21.48
CA ASN A 72 2.67 13.33 21.51
C ASN A 72 2.18 14.78 21.40
N PRO A 73 2.20 15.57 22.50
CA PRO A 73 1.74 16.96 22.52
C PRO A 73 2.64 17.94 21.74
N VAL A 74 3.79 17.49 21.21
CA VAL A 74 4.77 18.35 20.49
C VAL A 74 4.32 18.67 19.05
N ALA A 75 3.17 18.19 18.60
CA ALA A 75 2.73 18.36 17.23
C ALA A 75 1.69 19.47 17.01
N GLN A 76 1.62 20.49 17.88
CA GLN A 76 0.79 21.68 17.69
C GLN A 76 1.49 22.77 16.84
N GLY A 77 2.11 22.39 15.73
CA GLY A 77 2.38 23.35 14.66
C GLY A 77 1.07 23.72 13.96
N ASP A 78 0.87 25.01 13.75
CA ASP A 78 -0.34 25.61 13.18
C ASP A 78 -0.80 24.81 11.95
N MET A 79 -2.09 24.44 11.92
CA MET A 79 -2.71 23.67 10.83
C MET A 79 -2.50 24.36 9.47
N ARG A 80 -2.44 25.70 9.46
CA ARG A 80 -2.14 26.51 8.27
C ARG A 80 -0.73 26.23 7.73
N GLN A 81 0.29 26.15 8.61
CA GLN A 81 1.64 25.83 8.17
C GLN A 81 1.74 24.44 7.57
N ARG A 82 1.05 23.45 8.12
CA ARG A 82 1.04 22.07 7.58
C ARG A 82 0.35 21.96 6.25
N LEU A 83 -0.76 22.69 6.07
CA LEU A 83 -1.46 22.81 4.78
C LEU A 83 -0.59 23.54 3.74
N LEU A 84 0.11 24.60 4.16
CA LEU A 84 1.03 25.33 3.28
C LEU A 84 2.24 24.46 2.88
N TYR A 85 2.87 23.71 3.82
CA TYR A 85 3.96 22.82 3.48
C TYR A 85 3.49 21.62 2.61
N GLY A 86 2.38 20.97 2.97
CA GLY A 86 1.82 19.89 2.17
C GLY A 86 1.35 20.33 0.79
N GLY A 87 0.62 21.45 0.74
CA GLY A 87 0.18 22.07 -0.50
C GLY A 87 1.35 22.61 -1.34
N GLY A 88 2.34 23.20 -0.69
CA GLY A 88 3.56 23.70 -1.35
C GLY A 88 4.41 22.59 -1.97
N ILE A 89 4.59 21.47 -1.26
CA ILE A 89 5.28 20.27 -1.79
C ILE A 89 4.50 19.70 -2.97
N PHE A 90 3.18 19.58 -2.85
CA PHE A 90 2.32 19.05 -3.90
C PHE A 90 2.33 19.96 -5.14
N ALA A 91 2.10 21.27 -4.97
CA ALA A 91 2.16 22.24 -6.04
C ALA A 91 3.56 22.33 -6.68
N GLY A 92 4.61 22.30 -5.85
CA GLY A 92 6.01 22.27 -6.32
C GLY A 92 6.33 21.03 -7.14
N THR A 93 5.78 19.86 -6.77
CA THR A 93 5.93 18.62 -7.55
C THR A 93 5.23 18.72 -8.89
N LEU A 94 3.99 19.23 -8.92
CA LEU A 94 3.25 19.46 -10.16
C LEU A 94 3.97 20.49 -11.08
N LEU A 95 4.49 21.57 -10.51
CA LEU A 95 5.27 22.56 -11.25
C LEU A 95 6.58 21.98 -11.77
N ALA A 96 7.27 21.17 -10.99
CA ALA A 96 8.50 20.49 -11.40
C ALA A 96 8.23 19.52 -12.56
N ILE A 97 7.16 18.72 -12.45
CA ILE A 97 6.72 17.81 -13.52
C ILE A 97 6.41 18.62 -14.79
N ASN A 98 5.61 19.68 -14.67
CA ASN A 98 5.27 20.56 -15.80
C ASN A 98 6.52 21.21 -16.42
N PHE A 99 7.45 21.70 -15.58
CA PHE A 99 8.72 22.30 -16.05
C PHE A 99 9.63 21.31 -16.78
N ILE A 100 9.73 20.06 -16.25
CA ILE A 100 10.53 18.98 -16.85
C ILE A 100 9.97 18.58 -18.23
N PHE A 101 8.63 18.46 -18.33
CA PHE A 101 7.98 18.07 -19.59
C PHE A 101 7.86 19.24 -20.59
N ASN A 102 7.92 20.48 -20.13
CA ASN A 102 7.86 21.67 -21.01
C ASN A 102 9.24 22.13 -21.52
N ARG A 103 10.35 21.56 -21.04
CA ARG A 103 11.66 21.89 -21.59
C ARG A 103 11.85 21.25 -22.96
N GLU A 104 12.01 22.08 -23.96
CA GLU A 104 12.50 21.73 -25.30
C GLU A 104 13.99 21.39 -25.21
N THR A 105 14.32 20.14 -24.87
CA THR A 105 15.73 19.71 -24.77
C THR A 105 15.98 18.43 -25.56
N ARG A 106 15.62 18.42 -26.85
CA ARG A 106 16.11 17.40 -27.77
C ARG A 106 16.41 18.02 -29.12
N GLU A 107 17.65 17.85 -29.56
CA GLU A 107 18.09 18.16 -30.92
C GLU A 107 17.34 17.35 -31.98
N ASP A 108 16.65 16.28 -31.63
CA ASP A 108 15.84 15.37 -32.48
C ASP A 108 14.35 15.70 -32.59
N GLY A 109 13.97 16.98 -32.36
CA GLY A 109 12.56 17.37 -32.42
C GLY A 109 11.75 16.77 -31.27
N GLY A 110 11.60 17.52 -30.17
CA GLY A 110 10.96 17.09 -28.92
C GLY A 110 9.58 16.43 -29.07
N MET A 111 8.99 15.98 -27.98
CA MET A 111 7.67 15.34 -27.98
C MET A 111 6.64 16.22 -28.75
N PRO A 112 5.87 15.66 -29.72
CA PRO A 112 4.87 16.41 -30.47
C PRO A 112 3.91 17.16 -29.55
N PRO A 113 3.49 18.39 -29.88
CA PRO A 113 2.69 19.25 -28.99
C PRO A 113 1.42 18.57 -28.47
N PHE A 114 0.69 17.85 -29.32
CA PHE A 114 -0.52 17.11 -28.92
C PHE A 114 -0.24 16.02 -27.87
N LYS A 115 0.83 15.26 -28.02
CA LYS A 115 1.18 14.22 -27.05
C LYS A 115 1.58 14.81 -25.70
N ARG A 116 2.30 15.95 -25.74
CA ARG A 116 2.68 16.70 -24.54
C ARG A 116 1.47 17.22 -23.81
N GLU A 117 0.53 17.84 -24.53
CA GLU A 117 -0.74 18.33 -23.97
C GLU A 117 -1.53 17.18 -23.35
N TYR A 118 -1.74 16.08 -24.08
CA TYR A 118 -2.47 14.92 -23.59
C TYR A 118 -1.86 14.35 -22.29
N LEU A 119 -0.54 14.20 -22.26
CA LEU A 119 0.18 13.70 -21.08
C LEU A 119 0.08 14.69 -19.91
N ASN A 120 0.21 15.99 -20.17
CA ASN A 120 0.08 17.03 -19.15
C ASN A 120 -1.33 17.06 -18.55
N ASP A 121 -2.37 16.98 -19.39
CA ASP A 121 -3.76 16.90 -18.93
C ASP A 121 -3.99 15.65 -18.06
N THR A 122 -3.42 14.51 -18.44
CA THR A 122 -3.49 13.28 -17.65
C THR A 122 -2.83 13.46 -16.30
N PHE A 123 -1.62 14.00 -16.22
CA PHE A 123 -0.94 14.25 -14.94
C PHE A 123 -1.65 15.30 -14.08
N MET A 124 -2.25 16.30 -14.68
CA MET A 124 -3.07 17.28 -13.95
C MET A 124 -4.28 16.61 -13.30
N HIS A 125 -5.01 15.75 -14.02
CA HIS A 125 -6.14 15.00 -13.45
C HIS A 125 -5.66 14.02 -12.36
N THR A 126 -4.56 13.31 -12.59
CA THR A 126 -3.92 12.45 -11.57
C THR A 126 -3.62 13.24 -10.29
N GLY A 127 -2.99 14.41 -10.44
CA GLY A 127 -2.66 15.27 -9.30
C GLY A 127 -3.90 15.81 -8.58
N LEU A 128 -4.94 16.21 -9.31
CA LEU A 128 -6.21 16.65 -8.73
C LEU A 128 -6.91 15.49 -8.00
N GLY A 129 -6.95 14.30 -8.59
CA GLY A 129 -7.51 13.10 -7.96
C GLY A 129 -6.82 12.77 -6.64
N ILE A 130 -5.49 12.70 -6.63
CA ILE A 130 -4.69 12.46 -5.43
C ILE A 130 -4.95 13.54 -4.37
N GLY A 131 -5.03 14.81 -4.78
CA GLY A 131 -5.37 15.93 -3.90
C GLY A 131 -6.77 15.78 -3.27
N MET A 132 -7.77 15.44 -4.08
CA MET A 132 -9.13 15.16 -3.61
C MET A 132 -9.16 14.01 -2.62
N ILE A 133 -8.47 12.90 -2.93
CA ILE A 133 -8.35 11.73 -2.04
C ILE A 133 -7.75 12.14 -0.70
N GLY A 134 -6.66 12.89 -0.70
CA GLY A 134 -5.98 13.32 0.54
C GLY A 134 -6.86 14.21 1.41
N ILE A 135 -7.54 15.20 0.82
CA ILE A 135 -8.44 16.11 1.53
C ILE A 135 -9.67 15.36 2.06
N ALA A 136 -10.31 14.56 1.22
CA ALA A 136 -11.49 13.79 1.60
C ALA A 136 -11.18 12.73 2.66
N ALA A 137 -10.05 12.00 2.55
CA ALA A 137 -9.63 11.01 3.53
C ALA A 137 -9.40 11.66 4.90
N ARG A 138 -8.78 12.84 4.94
CA ARG A 138 -8.61 13.61 6.17
C ARG A 138 -9.95 14.04 6.76
N ALA A 139 -10.86 14.58 5.95
CA ALA A 139 -12.19 14.98 6.39
C ALA A 139 -12.99 13.79 6.97
N LEU A 140 -12.94 12.64 6.29
CA LEU A 140 -13.56 11.39 6.76
C LEU A 140 -12.95 10.91 8.09
N HIS A 141 -11.63 11.02 8.24
CA HIS A 141 -10.95 10.70 9.49
C HIS A 141 -11.42 11.60 10.64
N MET A 142 -11.48 12.91 10.42
CA MET A 142 -11.96 13.89 11.42
C MET A 142 -13.41 13.65 11.83
N ASN A 143 -14.26 13.17 10.92
CA ASN A 143 -15.66 12.81 11.17
C ASN A 143 -15.84 11.39 11.75
N GLY A 144 -14.76 10.70 12.14
CA GLY A 144 -14.80 9.40 12.82
C GLY A 144 -15.05 8.19 11.90
N TRP A 145 -15.12 8.37 10.57
CA TRP A 145 -15.30 7.27 9.62
C TRP A 145 -14.17 6.25 9.67
N SER A 146 -12.93 6.71 9.85
CA SER A 146 -11.77 5.84 10.00
C SER A 146 -11.94 4.84 11.16
N PHE A 147 -12.49 5.29 12.28
CA PHE A 147 -12.77 4.43 13.43
C PHE A 147 -13.87 3.40 13.12
N ARG A 148 -14.96 3.85 12.45
CA ARG A 148 -16.05 2.95 12.02
C ARG A 148 -15.57 1.86 11.10
N LEU A 149 -14.73 2.20 10.10
CA LEU A 149 -14.13 1.24 9.18
C LEU A 149 -13.26 0.20 9.90
N MET A 150 -12.44 0.66 10.85
CA MET A 150 -11.55 -0.24 11.61
C MET A 150 -12.31 -1.13 12.61
N SER A 151 -13.51 -0.72 13.02
CA SER A 151 -14.38 -1.48 13.93
C SER A 151 -15.30 -2.44 13.16
N ALA A 152 -15.49 -2.24 11.86
CA ALA A 152 -16.31 -3.09 11.01
C ALA A 152 -15.63 -4.43 10.69
N ASN A 153 -16.40 -5.37 10.16
CA ASN A 153 -15.85 -6.66 9.71
C ASN A 153 -14.87 -6.42 8.54
N PRO A 154 -13.61 -6.88 8.62
CA PRO A 154 -12.60 -6.65 7.58
C PRO A 154 -13.01 -7.16 6.21
N TRP A 155 -13.71 -8.29 6.13
CA TRP A 155 -14.19 -8.85 4.87
C TRP A 155 -15.29 -8.00 4.22
N LEU A 156 -16.16 -7.41 5.05
CA LEU A 156 -17.20 -6.50 4.57
C LEU A 156 -16.57 -5.21 4.05
N VAL A 157 -15.61 -4.63 4.77
CA VAL A 157 -14.90 -3.41 4.33
C VAL A 157 -14.16 -3.66 3.03
N LEU A 158 -13.46 -4.80 2.93
CA LEU A 158 -12.74 -5.19 1.71
C LEU A 158 -13.71 -5.42 0.55
N GLY A 159 -14.81 -6.16 0.77
CA GLY A 159 -15.79 -6.45 -0.29
C GLY A 159 -16.51 -5.20 -0.79
N VAL A 160 -17.07 -4.40 0.11
CA VAL A 160 -17.76 -3.15 -0.25
C VAL A 160 -16.81 -2.14 -0.88
N GLY A 161 -15.59 -2.02 -0.32
CA GLY A 161 -14.56 -1.14 -0.86
C GLY A 161 -14.13 -1.55 -2.27
N LEU A 162 -13.93 -2.84 -2.51
CA LEU A 162 -13.56 -3.36 -3.83
C LEU A 162 -14.68 -3.15 -4.85
N VAL A 163 -15.92 -3.51 -4.51
CA VAL A 163 -17.09 -3.34 -5.40
C VAL A 163 -17.32 -1.85 -5.69
N GLY A 164 -17.24 -0.99 -4.68
CA GLY A 164 -17.40 0.47 -4.84
C GLY A 164 -16.29 1.05 -5.72
N SER A 165 -15.03 0.66 -5.49
CA SER A 165 -13.89 1.11 -6.29
C SER A 165 -13.99 0.65 -7.74
N ILE A 166 -14.23 -0.64 -7.99
CA ILE A 166 -14.36 -1.18 -9.36
C ILE A 166 -15.58 -0.60 -10.05
N GLY A 167 -16.73 -0.52 -9.36
CA GLY A 167 -17.97 0.00 -9.94
C GLY A 167 -17.86 1.46 -10.38
N THR A 168 -17.30 2.32 -9.51
CA THR A 168 -17.11 3.75 -9.86
C THR A 168 -16.01 3.94 -10.90
N MET A 169 -14.93 3.17 -10.84
CA MET A 169 -13.88 3.15 -11.87
C MET A 169 -14.46 2.76 -13.24
N TYR A 170 -15.14 1.61 -13.30
CA TYR A 170 -15.76 1.13 -14.55
C TYR A 170 -16.80 2.11 -15.08
N GLY A 171 -17.64 2.65 -14.20
CA GLY A 171 -18.62 3.69 -14.58
C GLY A 171 -17.96 4.92 -15.19
N THR A 172 -16.86 5.40 -14.61
CA THR A 172 -16.06 6.51 -15.16
C THR A 172 -15.51 6.18 -16.54
N MET A 173 -14.89 4.98 -16.67
CA MET A 173 -14.24 4.55 -17.91
C MET A 173 -15.26 4.29 -19.04
N ALA A 174 -16.45 3.82 -18.72
CA ALA A 174 -17.52 3.56 -19.68
C ALA A 174 -18.26 4.84 -20.12
N THR A 175 -18.14 5.95 -19.38
CA THR A 175 -18.80 7.21 -19.70
C THR A 175 -17.98 7.97 -20.76
N SER A 176 -18.68 8.43 -21.83
CA SER A 176 -18.05 9.22 -22.89
C SER A 176 -17.47 10.54 -22.34
N PRO A 177 -16.31 11.01 -22.85
CA PRO A 177 -15.72 12.30 -22.50
C PRO A 177 -16.64 13.49 -22.79
N SER A 178 -17.58 13.39 -23.73
CA SER A 178 -18.57 14.43 -24.05
C SER A 178 -19.59 14.64 -22.95
N ASN A 179 -19.84 13.62 -22.08
CA ASN A 179 -20.75 13.70 -20.95
C ASN A 179 -20.00 14.12 -19.67
N TYR A 180 -19.56 15.38 -19.62
CA TYR A 180 -18.73 15.92 -18.54
C TYR A 180 -19.31 15.70 -17.14
N VAL A 181 -20.59 16.05 -16.95
CA VAL A 181 -21.21 16.01 -15.62
C VAL A 181 -21.18 14.62 -15.04
N GLN A 182 -21.62 13.63 -15.80
CA GLN A 182 -21.65 12.24 -15.36
C GLN A 182 -20.23 11.69 -15.15
N LYS A 183 -19.32 11.99 -16.08
CA LYS A 183 -17.95 11.51 -16.01
C LYS A 183 -17.20 12.01 -14.79
N TYR A 184 -17.24 13.31 -14.54
CA TYR A 184 -16.58 13.90 -13.37
C TYR A 184 -17.28 13.54 -12.05
N ALA A 185 -18.60 13.33 -12.05
CA ALA A 185 -19.32 12.82 -10.88
C ALA A 185 -18.86 11.41 -10.52
N LEU A 186 -18.75 10.50 -11.49
CA LEU A 186 -18.26 9.14 -11.28
C LEU A 186 -16.79 9.11 -10.90
N TRP A 187 -15.96 9.92 -11.53
CA TRP A 187 -14.56 10.08 -11.16
C TRP A 187 -14.38 10.61 -9.73
N THR A 188 -15.20 11.60 -9.33
CA THR A 188 -15.22 12.10 -7.95
C THR A 188 -15.68 11.01 -6.97
N ALA A 189 -16.69 10.21 -7.34
CA ALA A 189 -17.14 9.07 -6.54
C ALA A 189 -16.06 8.02 -6.40
N PHE A 190 -15.31 7.73 -7.47
CA PHE A 190 -14.14 6.86 -7.43
C PHE A 190 -13.10 7.36 -6.42
N ASN A 191 -12.71 8.63 -6.54
CA ASN A 191 -11.78 9.28 -5.61
C ASN A 191 -12.30 9.29 -4.16
N GLY A 192 -13.62 9.48 -3.97
CA GLY A 192 -14.29 9.40 -2.68
C GLY A 192 -14.20 7.99 -2.06
N THR A 193 -14.34 6.94 -2.87
CA THR A 193 -14.18 5.55 -2.43
C THR A 193 -12.73 5.29 -2.01
N GLN A 194 -11.75 5.75 -2.78
CA GLN A 194 -10.33 5.64 -2.40
C GLN A 194 -10.04 6.41 -1.11
N ALA A 195 -10.58 7.62 -0.97
CA ALA A 195 -10.44 8.43 0.24
C ALA A 195 -10.99 7.72 1.49
N LEU A 196 -12.14 7.07 1.36
CA LEU A 196 -12.74 6.29 2.45
C LEU A 196 -11.80 5.17 2.89
N LEU A 197 -11.29 4.38 1.95
CA LEU A 197 -10.37 3.26 2.23
C LEU A 197 -9.02 3.73 2.81
N LEU A 198 -8.54 4.90 2.41
CA LEU A 198 -7.27 5.48 2.88
C LEU A 198 -7.42 6.28 4.18
N SER A 199 -8.65 6.63 4.59
CA SER A 199 -8.87 7.44 5.79
C SER A 199 -8.25 6.87 7.07
N PRO A 200 -8.13 5.53 7.30
CA PRO A 200 -7.44 4.98 8.47
C PRO A 200 -5.94 5.30 8.53
N LEU A 201 -5.30 5.62 7.40
CA LEU A 201 -3.88 5.99 7.41
C LEU A 201 -3.62 7.28 8.20
N PHE A 202 -4.63 8.12 8.38
CA PHE A 202 -4.51 9.34 9.18
C PHE A 202 -4.36 9.11 10.68
N PHE A 203 -4.47 7.87 11.16
CA PHE A 203 -4.00 7.49 12.50
C PHE A 203 -2.47 7.45 12.60
N MET A 204 -1.77 7.35 11.47
CA MET A 204 -0.31 7.42 11.44
C MET A 204 0.18 8.84 11.70
N HIS A 205 1.43 8.96 12.20
CA HIS A 205 2.02 10.27 12.46
C HIS A 205 2.10 11.10 11.15
N PRO A 206 1.66 12.37 11.17
CA PRO A 206 1.60 13.20 9.95
C PRO A 206 2.93 13.32 9.20
N ALA A 207 4.07 13.29 9.91
CA ALA A 207 5.39 13.31 9.28
C ALA A 207 5.70 12.05 8.46
N ILE A 208 5.12 10.89 8.83
CA ILE A 208 5.26 9.65 8.04
C ILE A 208 4.48 9.81 6.74
N LEU A 209 3.23 10.28 6.82
CA LEU A 209 2.38 10.50 5.65
C LEU A 209 3.00 11.51 4.68
N ALA A 210 3.53 12.61 5.19
CA ALA A 210 4.19 13.63 4.38
C ALA A 210 5.44 13.07 3.68
N ARG A 211 6.29 12.33 4.39
CA ARG A 211 7.48 11.69 3.80
C ARG A 211 7.11 10.62 2.78
N ALA A 212 6.11 9.79 3.09
CA ALA A 212 5.62 8.79 2.16
C ALA A 212 5.09 9.43 0.88
N GLY A 213 4.30 10.51 0.98
CA GLY A 213 3.80 11.27 -0.16
C GLY A 213 4.94 11.84 -1.02
N LEU A 214 5.95 12.45 -0.39
CA LEU A 214 7.11 12.99 -1.08
C LEU A 214 7.92 11.90 -1.81
N TYR A 215 8.18 10.77 -1.15
CA TYR A 215 8.92 9.66 -1.76
C TYR A 215 8.13 8.99 -2.89
N THR A 216 6.82 8.85 -2.73
CA THR A 216 5.93 8.34 -3.79
C THR A 216 5.93 9.25 -5.00
N ALA A 217 5.75 10.57 -4.79
CA ALA A 217 5.77 11.55 -5.87
C ALA A 217 7.15 11.60 -6.58
N GLY A 218 8.24 11.54 -5.82
CA GLY A 218 9.59 11.51 -6.37
C GLY A 218 9.87 10.24 -7.17
N MET A 219 9.49 9.07 -6.65
CA MET A 219 9.65 7.79 -7.33
C MET A 219 8.82 7.76 -8.62
N MET A 220 7.53 8.06 -8.51
CA MET A 220 6.61 8.03 -9.65
C MET A 220 6.98 9.05 -10.71
N GLY A 221 7.34 10.29 -10.31
CA GLY A 221 7.78 11.32 -11.23
C GLY A 221 9.05 10.94 -12.00
N SER A 222 10.03 10.33 -11.31
CA SER A 222 11.25 9.85 -11.95
C SER A 222 10.98 8.72 -12.96
N ILE A 223 10.13 7.77 -12.60
CA ILE A 223 9.74 6.65 -13.47
C ILE A 223 8.92 7.16 -14.67
N ALA A 224 7.97 8.08 -14.41
CA ALA A 224 7.16 8.70 -15.43
C ALA A 224 8.01 9.48 -16.45
N PHE A 225 9.04 10.17 -15.98
CA PHE A 225 10.01 10.82 -16.87
C PHE A 225 10.73 9.83 -17.78
N VAL A 226 11.20 8.70 -17.24
CA VAL A 226 11.82 7.63 -18.04
C VAL A 226 10.83 7.07 -19.07
N GLY A 227 9.57 6.80 -18.65
CA GLY A 227 8.50 6.32 -19.53
C GLY A 227 8.20 7.30 -20.66
N ALA A 228 8.12 8.60 -20.37
CA ALA A 228 7.82 9.64 -21.33
C ALA A 228 8.97 9.90 -22.33
N THR A 229 10.22 9.69 -21.92
CA THR A 229 11.41 9.93 -22.75
C THR A 229 11.90 8.68 -23.49
N ALA A 230 11.38 7.51 -23.19
CA ALA A 230 11.74 6.27 -23.83
C ALA A 230 11.22 6.21 -25.28
N LYS A 231 11.81 5.30 -26.08
CA LYS A 231 11.31 4.99 -27.42
C LYS A 231 9.85 4.55 -27.34
N THR A 232 9.11 4.86 -28.39
CA THR A 232 7.70 4.50 -28.52
C THR A 232 7.48 3.00 -28.27
N ASP A 233 6.46 2.69 -27.47
CA ASP A 233 5.97 1.34 -27.15
C ASP A 233 7.00 0.42 -26.48
N LYS A 234 8.15 0.94 -26.04
CA LYS A 234 9.25 0.15 -25.47
C LYS A 234 8.83 -0.68 -24.26
N TYR A 235 7.91 -0.18 -23.44
CA TYR A 235 7.51 -0.80 -22.17
C TYR A 235 6.11 -1.41 -22.19
N LEU A 236 5.39 -1.37 -23.31
CA LEU A 236 4.03 -1.94 -23.37
C LEU A 236 3.99 -3.47 -23.22
N TYR A 237 5.09 -4.17 -23.53
CA TYR A 237 5.17 -5.63 -23.30
C TYR A 237 5.14 -6.02 -21.82
N LEU A 238 5.42 -5.07 -20.92
CA LEU A 238 5.43 -5.33 -19.47
C LEU A 238 4.03 -5.60 -18.90
N GLY A 239 2.95 -5.25 -19.60
CA GLY A 239 1.58 -5.38 -19.10
C GLY A 239 1.25 -6.79 -18.60
N GLY A 240 1.58 -7.84 -19.34
CA GLY A 240 1.35 -9.23 -18.93
C GLY A 240 2.14 -9.63 -17.67
N PRO A 241 3.46 -9.51 -17.65
CA PRO A 241 4.28 -9.78 -16.46
C PRO A 241 3.88 -8.97 -15.22
N LEU A 242 3.51 -7.69 -15.40
CA LEU A 242 3.05 -6.83 -14.28
C LEU A 242 1.71 -7.29 -13.70
N LEU A 243 0.75 -7.72 -14.55
CA LEU A 243 -0.51 -8.29 -14.07
C LEU A 243 -0.29 -9.55 -13.24
N ALA A 244 0.61 -10.45 -13.68
CA ALA A 244 0.99 -11.60 -12.88
C ALA A 244 1.65 -11.16 -11.55
N GLY A 245 2.50 -10.13 -11.58
CA GLY A 245 3.09 -9.52 -10.40
C GLY A 245 2.05 -8.99 -9.41
N VAL A 246 1.01 -8.28 -9.91
CA VAL A 246 -0.10 -7.80 -9.06
C VAL A 246 -0.81 -8.96 -8.38
N ALA A 247 -1.11 -10.04 -9.10
CA ALA A 247 -1.77 -11.21 -8.51
C ALA A 247 -0.94 -11.79 -7.36
N ILE A 248 0.37 -11.95 -7.54
CA ILE A 248 1.28 -12.45 -6.50
C ILE A 248 1.32 -11.49 -5.30
N VAL A 249 1.45 -10.18 -5.56
CA VAL A 249 1.46 -9.15 -4.51
C VAL A 249 0.13 -9.12 -3.76
N ALA A 250 -1.01 -9.18 -4.45
CA ALA A 250 -2.33 -9.19 -3.82
C ALA A 250 -2.52 -10.41 -2.92
N LEU A 251 -2.16 -11.62 -3.40
CA LEU A 251 -2.21 -12.85 -2.60
C LEU A 251 -1.28 -12.76 -1.38
N SER A 252 -0.09 -12.17 -1.52
CA SER A 252 0.82 -11.99 -0.39
C SER A 252 0.26 -11.02 0.66
N GLY A 253 -0.48 -9.99 0.25
CA GLY A 253 -1.17 -9.06 1.15
C GLY A 253 -2.34 -9.69 1.92
N LEU A 254 -2.97 -10.72 1.37
CA LEU A 254 -4.03 -11.49 2.02
C LEU A 254 -3.50 -12.61 2.94
N ALA A 255 -2.21 -12.94 2.87
CA ALA A 255 -1.61 -14.01 3.65
C ALA A 255 -1.89 -13.93 5.17
N PRO A 256 -1.85 -12.75 5.83
CA PRO A 256 -2.15 -12.66 7.27
C PRO A 256 -3.57 -13.06 7.67
N LEU A 257 -4.51 -13.12 6.71
CA LEU A 257 -5.89 -13.53 6.95
C LEU A 257 -6.05 -15.06 6.95
N VAL A 258 -5.16 -15.78 6.25
CA VAL A 258 -5.26 -17.23 6.00
C VAL A 258 -4.16 -18.00 6.73
N VAL A 259 -2.95 -17.45 6.79
CA VAL A 259 -1.77 -18.11 7.37
C VAL A 259 -1.79 -17.97 8.90
N PRO A 260 -1.62 -19.07 9.66
CA PRO A 260 -1.60 -19.01 11.11
C PRO A 260 -0.39 -18.21 11.62
N ALA A 261 -0.56 -17.49 12.74
CA ALA A 261 0.48 -16.64 13.33
C ALA A 261 1.76 -17.41 13.74
N THR A 262 1.67 -18.73 13.89
CA THR A 262 2.80 -19.63 14.19
C THR A 262 3.76 -19.77 13.02
N ALA A 263 3.31 -19.55 11.78
CA ALA A 263 4.14 -19.61 10.58
C ALA A 263 4.86 -18.27 10.33
N ALA A 264 5.62 -17.79 11.31
CA ALA A 264 6.26 -16.47 11.30
C ALA A 264 7.17 -16.25 10.07
N ARG A 265 7.86 -17.28 9.60
CA ARG A 265 8.74 -17.21 8.42
C ARG A 265 7.94 -16.93 7.14
N THR A 266 6.81 -17.62 6.95
CA THR A 266 5.91 -17.43 5.80
C THR A 266 5.32 -16.03 5.83
N LEU A 267 4.86 -15.56 7.00
CA LEU A 267 4.31 -14.21 7.15
C LEU A 267 5.35 -13.13 6.84
N MET A 268 6.61 -13.31 7.28
CA MET A 268 7.69 -12.37 6.97
C MET A 268 8.00 -12.32 5.47
N VAL A 269 8.02 -13.46 4.78
CA VAL A 269 8.26 -13.51 3.33
C VAL A 269 7.12 -12.85 2.57
N THR A 270 5.87 -13.15 2.92
CA THR A 270 4.69 -12.54 2.27
C THR A 270 4.59 -11.05 2.55
N GLU A 271 4.94 -10.58 3.74
CA GLU A 271 5.00 -9.16 4.08
C GLU A 271 6.07 -8.43 3.23
N ASN A 272 7.27 -8.97 3.12
CA ASN A 272 8.31 -8.40 2.28
C ASN A 272 7.89 -8.37 0.80
N LEU A 273 7.23 -9.43 0.33
CA LEU A 273 6.74 -9.50 -1.05
C LEU A 273 5.62 -8.47 -1.29
N TRP A 274 4.70 -8.30 -0.33
CA TRP A 274 3.68 -7.26 -0.37
C TRP A 274 4.29 -5.87 -0.44
N LEU A 275 5.29 -5.57 0.41
CA LEU A 275 5.88 -4.24 0.50
C LEU A 275 6.82 -3.94 -0.67
N TYR A 276 7.90 -4.67 -0.78
CA TYR A 276 8.97 -4.37 -1.74
C TYR A 276 8.65 -4.88 -3.15
N GLY A 277 8.04 -6.07 -3.25
CA GLY A 277 7.53 -6.58 -4.52
C GLY A 277 6.45 -5.68 -5.08
N GLY A 278 5.55 -5.20 -4.21
CA GLY A 278 4.53 -4.23 -4.60
C GLY A 278 5.11 -2.90 -5.09
N LEU A 279 6.15 -2.35 -4.46
CA LEU A 279 6.82 -1.13 -4.97
C LEU A 279 7.40 -1.35 -6.37
N ALA A 280 8.05 -2.49 -6.60
CA ALA A 280 8.63 -2.82 -7.91
C ALA A 280 7.53 -2.98 -8.98
N VAL A 281 6.45 -3.69 -8.66
CA VAL A 281 5.34 -3.94 -9.58
C VAL A 281 4.62 -2.63 -9.94
N PHE A 282 4.24 -1.81 -8.94
CA PHE A 282 3.52 -0.57 -9.21
C PHE A 282 4.41 0.54 -9.79
N GLY A 283 5.71 0.53 -9.49
CA GLY A 283 6.68 1.33 -10.24
C GLY A 283 6.77 0.89 -11.70
N GLY A 284 6.74 -0.42 -11.97
CA GLY A 284 6.65 -0.96 -13.32
C GLY A 284 5.36 -0.57 -14.05
N PHE A 285 4.20 -0.56 -13.34
CA PHE A 285 2.94 -0.08 -13.90
C PHE A 285 3.00 1.39 -14.25
N THR A 286 3.55 2.25 -13.40
CA THR A 286 3.74 3.67 -13.74
C THR A 286 4.50 3.84 -15.06
N LEU A 287 5.55 3.03 -15.30
CA LEU A 287 6.30 3.05 -16.54
C LEU A 287 5.46 2.59 -17.73
N TYR A 288 4.70 1.51 -17.56
CA TYR A 288 3.78 0.97 -18.55
C TYR A 288 2.65 1.94 -18.87
N ASP A 289 1.99 2.51 -17.85
CA ASP A 289 0.83 3.38 -18.01
C ASP A 289 1.21 4.70 -18.68
N VAL A 290 2.37 5.29 -18.39
CA VAL A 290 2.86 6.46 -19.14
C VAL A 290 3.04 6.15 -20.61
N GLN A 291 3.59 4.99 -20.96
CA GLN A 291 3.71 4.57 -22.35
C GLN A 291 2.37 4.30 -23.03
N LYS A 292 1.40 3.76 -22.27
CA LYS A 292 0.03 3.54 -22.72
C LYS A 292 -0.67 4.87 -23.00
N VAL A 293 -0.55 5.87 -22.11
CA VAL A 293 -1.06 7.24 -22.32
C VAL A 293 -0.49 7.83 -23.62
N LEU A 294 0.81 7.70 -23.86
CA LEU A 294 1.44 8.18 -25.09
C LEU A 294 0.95 7.43 -26.35
N ASN A 295 0.65 6.14 -26.22
CA ASN A 295 0.06 5.37 -27.30
C ASN A 295 -1.38 5.84 -27.59
N HIS A 296 -2.20 6.00 -26.56
CA HIS A 296 -3.56 6.55 -26.69
C HIS A 296 -3.56 7.99 -27.24
N ALA A 297 -2.59 8.81 -26.86
CA ALA A 297 -2.42 10.15 -27.45
C ALA A 297 -2.18 10.09 -28.98
N ARG A 298 -1.41 9.09 -29.45
CA ARG A 298 -1.23 8.88 -30.91
C ARG A 298 -2.53 8.47 -31.62
N GLN A 299 -3.28 7.54 -30.97
CA GLN A 299 -4.57 7.09 -31.53
C GLN A 299 -5.59 8.21 -31.52
N ALA A 300 -5.63 9.04 -30.47
CA ALA A 300 -6.50 10.20 -30.40
C ALA A 300 -6.13 11.26 -31.43
N GLN A 301 -4.83 11.49 -31.69
CA GLN A 301 -4.35 12.39 -32.74
C GLN A 301 -4.74 11.90 -34.13
N ALA A 302 -4.78 10.58 -34.33
CA ALA A 302 -5.23 9.96 -35.58
C ALA A 302 -6.78 9.90 -35.72
N GLY A 303 -7.53 10.35 -34.71
CA GLY A 303 -9.01 10.32 -34.71
C GLY A 303 -9.61 8.94 -34.46
N LEU A 304 -8.79 7.93 -34.02
CA LEU A 304 -9.25 6.57 -33.79
C LEU A 304 -10.00 6.42 -32.45
N ILE A 305 -9.64 7.22 -31.44
CA ILE A 305 -10.28 7.26 -30.13
C ILE A 305 -10.48 8.73 -29.70
N PRO A 306 -11.45 9.02 -28.82
CA PRO A 306 -11.60 10.34 -28.24
C PRO A 306 -10.46 10.66 -27.25
N LYS A 307 -10.10 11.94 -27.12
CA LYS A 307 -9.18 12.41 -26.09
C LYS A 307 -9.85 12.28 -24.71
N ASP A 308 -9.30 11.48 -23.81
CA ASP A 308 -9.89 11.19 -22.48
C ASP A 308 -8.84 11.13 -21.36
N PRO A 309 -8.30 12.25 -20.92
CA PRO A 309 -7.28 12.30 -19.88
C PRO A 309 -7.80 11.87 -18.49
N VAL A 310 -9.13 11.92 -18.25
CA VAL A 310 -9.73 11.44 -17.00
C VAL A 310 -9.59 9.94 -16.87
N ASN A 311 -9.89 9.19 -17.94
CA ASN A 311 -9.69 7.72 -17.93
C ASN A 311 -8.23 7.33 -17.73
N GLU A 312 -7.32 8.06 -18.35
CA GLU A 312 -5.88 7.79 -18.21
C GLU A 312 -5.37 8.11 -16.80
N SER A 313 -5.94 9.12 -16.12
CA SER A 313 -5.53 9.49 -14.78
C SER A 313 -5.80 8.40 -13.75
N ILE A 314 -6.86 7.61 -13.93
CA ILE A 314 -7.29 6.57 -12.97
C ILE A 314 -6.19 5.54 -12.74
N SER A 315 -5.53 5.06 -13.81
CA SER A 315 -4.46 4.08 -13.65
C SER A 315 -3.27 4.66 -12.89
N LEU A 316 -2.86 5.90 -13.20
CA LEU A 316 -1.79 6.59 -12.49
C LEU A 316 -2.15 6.93 -11.03
N GLU A 317 -3.42 7.25 -10.76
CA GLU A 317 -3.93 7.44 -9.38
C GLU A 317 -3.83 6.15 -8.57
N LEU A 318 -4.21 5.01 -9.15
CA LEU A 318 -4.10 3.68 -8.51
C LEU A 318 -2.64 3.31 -8.26
N ASP A 319 -1.74 3.56 -9.19
CA ASP A 319 -0.32 3.34 -9.00
C ASP A 319 0.23 4.17 -7.85
N PHE A 320 -0.12 5.47 -7.82
CA PHE A 320 0.28 6.37 -6.74
C PHE A 320 -0.20 5.86 -5.37
N ILE A 321 -1.48 5.50 -5.25
CA ILE A 321 -2.07 5.00 -4.01
C ILE A 321 -1.35 3.73 -3.55
N ASN A 322 -1.09 2.81 -4.47
CA ASN A 322 -0.45 1.54 -4.16
C ASN A 322 1.00 1.71 -3.71
N ILE A 323 1.76 2.60 -4.33
CA ILE A 323 3.12 2.96 -3.92
C ILE A 323 3.07 3.69 -2.57
N PHE A 324 2.15 4.65 -2.39
CA PHE A 324 2.00 5.45 -1.18
C PHE A 324 1.70 4.58 0.06
N ILE A 325 0.75 3.65 -0.04
CA ILE A 325 0.41 2.74 1.08
C ILE A 325 1.66 1.98 1.53
N ARG A 326 2.44 1.46 0.61
CA ARG A 326 3.67 0.71 0.92
C ARG A 326 4.75 1.58 1.52
N MET A 327 4.92 2.80 1.01
CA MET A 327 5.84 3.78 1.60
C MET A 327 5.46 4.14 3.04
N VAL A 328 4.16 4.33 3.31
CA VAL A 328 3.65 4.57 4.67
C VAL A 328 3.97 3.40 5.59
N GLN A 329 3.75 2.16 5.13
CA GLN A 329 4.02 0.96 5.92
C GLN A 329 5.51 0.78 6.21
N ILE A 330 6.38 0.93 5.20
CA ILE A 330 7.84 0.82 5.35
C ILE A 330 8.38 1.88 6.33
N LEU A 331 7.94 3.13 6.19
CA LEU A 331 8.36 4.21 7.08
C LEU A 331 7.83 4.04 8.50
N GLY A 332 6.60 3.55 8.65
CA GLY A 332 6.01 3.23 9.95
C GLY A 332 6.77 2.13 10.69
N MET A 333 7.15 1.05 10.00
CA MET A 333 7.96 -0.03 10.58
C MET A 333 9.37 0.43 10.97
N SER A 334 10.01 1.27 10.14
CA SER A 334 11.34 1.79 10.41
C SER A 334 11.38 2.67 11.67
N GLN A 335 10.31 3.40 11.97
CA GLN A 335 10.20 4.22 13.16
C GLN A 335 10.05 3.38 14.44
N ASN A 336 9.31 2.27 14.36
CA ASN A 336 9.13 1.37 15.50
C ASN A 336 10.42 0.61 15.89
N ARG A 337 11.34 0.37 14.94
CA ARG A 337 12.64 -0.28 15.21
C ARG A 337 13.66 0.66 15.88
N ARG A 338 13.44 1.96 15.85
CA ARG A 338 14.35 2.98 16.45
C ARG A 338 13.97 3.36 17.87
N LYS A 339 12.84 2.89 18.37
CA LYS A 339 12.39 2.99 19.77
C LYS A 339 12.67 1.72 20.53
#